data_4f9c51b9aadac0c913b87450870830d5
#
_entry.id   4f9c51b9aadac0c913b87450870830d5
#
_cell.length_a   1.000
_cell.length_b   1.000
_cell.length_c   1.000
_cell.angle_alpha   90.00
_cell.angle_beta   90.00
_cell.angle_gamma   90.00
#
_symmetry.space_group_name_H-M   'P 1'
#
loop_
_entity.id
_entity.type
_entity.pdbx_description
1 polymer ?
#
loop_
_entity_poly.entity_id
_entity_poly.type
_entity_poly.pdbx_seq_one_letter_code
_entity_poly.pdbx_strand_id
1 'polypeptide(L)'
;HRDLHSFPTRRSSDLSGLKRADFQKIVDGKETDLFILSNQQGAEVAITNYGGAILTVMVPDKNGKLANVVQGHDSIDNVINSHEPFLSTLIGRYGNRIAKGSFLMDGQEHNLTINNGPNSLHGGPTGFHARVWDAKQEDEHSVTLHYLSKDGEEGFPGNLDITVTYTLTGENELVITYVANCDKKTITNLTNHAFFSLAGLNNPTPTVDNNIVTINADFYIPIDEVSIPTGEVLKVEGTPMDFRTPHTVGSRINEPFQQLINGAGYDHCYVLNKRETEALVFAAKCIEPESGRSLEVYTTEPGVQVYTANWHNGFTGYHGATFPARSAICFEAQHFPDSPNKGHFPSVVLKPEDTYHQVTIYKFGVEK
;
A
#
# COMPACT_ATOMS: atom_id res chain seq x y z
N HIS A 1 -1.17 0.01 52.40
CA HIS A 1 -2.11 0.23 51.30
C HIS A 1 -1.38 1.03 50.24
N ARG A 2 -0.97 0.39 49.14
CA ARG A 2 -0.52 1.04 47.93
C ARG A 2 -1.65 0.92 46.93
N ASP A 3 -2.26 2.04 46.60
CA ASP A 3 -3.24 2.14 45.52
C ASP A 3 -2.53 1.80 44.22
N LEU A 4 -2.90 0.65 43.64
CA LEU A 4 -2.63 0.33 42.26
C LEU A 4 -3.53 1.23 41.42
N HIS A 5 -2.97 2.29 40.88
CA HIS A 5 -3.62 3.08 39.81
C HIS A 5 -3.82 2.13 38.63
N SER A 6 -5.02 1.58 38.52
CA SER A 6 -5.49 0.98 37.29
C SER A 6 -5.53 2.07 36.22
N PHE A 7 -4.63 2.00 35.26
CA PHE A 7 -4.78 2.78 34.03
C PHE A 7 -6.15 2.44 33.44
N PRO A 8 -6.95 3.43 33.07
CA PRO A 8 -8.20 3.15 32.39
C PRO A 8 -7.86 2.38 31.11
N THR A 9 -8.35 1.15 31.03
CA THR A 9 -8.36 0.40 29.78
C THR A 9 -9.14 1.24 28.77
N ARG A 10 -8.42 1.97 27.90
CA ARG A 10 -9.03 2.65 26.76
C ARG A 10 -9.84 1.60 26.02
N ARG A 11 -11.12 1.87 25.84
CA ARG A 11 -12.02 1.07 25.02
C ARG A 11 -11.46 1.02 23.62
N SER A 12 -11.40 -0.17 23.05
CA SER A 12 -11.03 -0.36 21.65
C SER A 12 -11.89 0.52 20.75
N SER A 13 -11.25 1.34 19.90
CA SER A 13 -11.79 2.04 18.74
C SER A 13 -13.05 2.88 18.96
N ASP A 14 -12.92 3.98 19.68
CA ASP A 14 -14.04 4.95 19.79
C ASP A 14 -14.24 5.77 18.51
N LEU A 15 -13.21 5.92 17.65
CA LEU A 15 -13.28 6.77 16.44
C LEU A 15 -13.74 6.00 15.22
N SER A 16 -13.19 4.83 14.95
CA SER A 16 -13.54 4.03 13.78
C SER A 16 -14.85 3.25 13.91
N GLY A 17 -15.32 3.03 15.13
CA GLY A 17 -16.47 2.19 15.42
C GLY A 17 -16.25 0.69 15.19
N LEU A 18 -15.01 0.27 14.93
CA LEU A 18 -14.66 -1.14 14.75
C LEU A 18 -14.66 -1.86 16.09
N LYS A 19 -15.14 -3.09 16.11
CA LYS A 19 -15.17 -3.93 17.31
C LYS A 19 -14.11 -5.02 17.22
N ARG A 20 -13.26 -5.14 18.24
CA ARG A 20 -12.20 -6.14 18.28
C ARG A 20 -12.73 -7.56 18.05
N ALA A 21 -13.88 -7.90 18.63
CA ALA A 21 -14.50 -9.21 18.49
C ALA A 21 -14.81 -9.61 17.05
N ASP A 22 -15.08 -8.62 16.17
CA ASP A 22 -15.37 -8.87 14.74
C ASP A 22 -14.11 -9.21 13.94
N PHE A 23 -12.93 -9.06 14.55
CA PHE A 23 -11.62 -9.36 13.93
C PHE A 23 -10.90 -10.55 14.55
N GLN A 24 -11.48 -11.18 15.58
CA GLN A 24 -10.89 -12.33 16.26
C GLN A 24 -11.38 -13.64 15.66
N LYS A 25 -10.47 -14.37 15.02
CA LYS A 25 -10.73 -15.66 14.37
C LYS A 25 -9.45 -16.46 14.28
N ILE A 26 -9.57 -17.78 14.29
CA ILE A 26 -8.44 -18.67 13.95
C ILE A 26 -8.45 -18.90 12.44
N VAL A 27 -7.37 -18.50 11.78
CA VAL A 27 -7.14 -18.67 10.35
C VAL A 27 -5.76 -19.31 10.15
N ASP A 28 -5.70 -20.42 9.43
CA ASP A 28 -4.46 -21.18 9.21
C ASP A 28 -3.70 -21.51 10.50
N GLY A 29 -4.44 -21.80 11.58
CA GLY A 29 -3.88 -22.13 12.89
C GLY A 29 -3.36 -20.95 13.71
N LYS A 30 -3.54 -19.72 13.24
CA LYS A 30 -3.13 -18.48 13.92
C LYS A 30 -4.33 -17.60 14.25
N GLU A 31 -4.24 -16.85 15.33
CA GLU A 31 -5.28 -15.91 15.73
C GLU A 31 -5.13 -14.57 14.99
N THR A 32 -6.24 -14.09 14.40
CA THR A 32 -6.34 -12.73 13.89
C THR A 32 -6.86 -11.80 14.99
N ASP A 33 -6.52 -10.53 14.90
CA ASP A 33 -6.95 -9.52 15.88
C ASP A 33 -7.02 -8.12 15.25
N LEU A 34 -7.52 -7.17 16.02
CA LEU A 34 -7.59 -5.75 15.72
C LEU A 34 -6.60 -4.97 16.57
N PHE A 35 -5.79 -4.13 15.93
CA PHE A 35 -4.81 -3.26 16.57
C PHE A 35 -5.15 -1.80 16.29
N ILE A 36 -5.22 -0.99 17.33
CA ILE A 36 -5.54 0.44 17.22
C ILE A 36 -4.31 1.25 17.60
N LEU A 37 -3.86 2.10 16.68
CA LEU A 37 -2.84 3.10 16.91
C LEU A 37 -3.52 4.46 17.06
N SER A 38 -3.06 5.26 18.01
CA SER A 38 -3.59 6.60 18.26
C SER A 38 -2.47 7.58 18.60
N ASN A 39 -2.74 8.87 18.42
CA ASN A 39 -1.82 9.92 18.82
C ASN A 39 -2.53 11.03 19.60
N GLN A 40 -1.76 11.98 20.13
CA GLN A 40 -2.30 13.09 20.93
C GLN A 40 -3.05 14.13 20.10
N GLN A 41 -2.91 14.11 18.78
CA GLN A 41 -3.65 15.00 17.87
C GLN A 41 -5.03 14.48 17.49
N GLY A 42 -5.43 13.33 18.01
CA GLY A 42 -6.75 12.74 17.79
C GLY A 42 -6.88 11.94 16.50
N ALA A 43 -5.77 11.60 15.84
CA ALA A 43 -5.78 10.64 14.74
C ALA A 43 -5.78 9.21 15.28
N GLU A 44 -6.38 8.29 14.51
CA GLU A 44 -6.44 6.87 14.83
C GLU A 44 -6.25 6.03 13.56
N VAL A 45 -5.47 4.96 13.67
CA VAL A 45 -5.29 3.96 12.61
C VAL A 45 -5.64 2.59 13.15
N ALA A 46 -6.52 1.87 12.46
CA ALA A 46 -6.87 0.50 12.78
C ALA A 46 -6.24 -0.47 11.78
N ILE A 47 -5.64 -1.53 12.28
CA ILE A 47 -4.90 -2.52 11.50
C ILE A 47 -5.30 -3.91 11.99
N THR A 48 -5.43 -4.88 11.07
CA THR A 48 -5.48 -6.31 11.41
C THR A 48 -4.19 -7.00 11.00
N ASN A 49 -3.82 -8.04 11.71
CA ASN A 49 -2.66 -8.87 11.36
C ASN A 49 -2.95 -9.89 10.26
N TYR A 50 -4.17 -9.96 9.75
CA TYR A 50 -4.43 -10.65 8.49
C TYR A 50 -4.04 -9.74 7.33
N GLY A 51 -2.98 -10.12 6.61
CA GLY A 51 -2.44 -9.32 5.52
C GLY A 51 -1.86 -7.96 5.95
N GLY A 52 -1.77 -7.68 7.24
CA GLY A 52 -1.39 -6.36 7.73
C GLY A 52 -2.30 -5.24 7.19
N ALA A 53 -3.58 -5.56 6.94
CA ALA A 53 -4.51 -4.63 6.32
C ALA A 53 -4.78 -3.40 7.19
N ILE A 54 -4.63 -2.22 6.59
CA ILE A 54 -5.08 -0.96 7.19
C ILE A 54 -6.59 -0.89 6.98
N LEU A 55 -7.34 -0.90 8.09
CA LEU A 55 -8.80 -0.94 8.07
C LEU A 55 -9.41 0.45 8.07
N THR A 56 -8.81 1.37 8.84
CA THR A 56 -9.22 2.77 8.92
C THR A 56 -8.03 3.68 9.17
N VAL A 57 -8.13 4.90 8.64
CA VAL A 57 -7.28 6.05 9.03
C VAL A 57 -8.24 7.20 9.31
N MET A 58 -8.41 7.52 10.60
CA MET A 58 -9.31 8.58 11.07
C MET A 58 -8.52 9.87 11.24
N VAL A 59 -8.78 10.83 10.36
CA VAL A 59 -8.10 12.15 10.36
C VAL A 59 -9.09 13.29 10.14
N PRO A 60 -8.80 14.50 10.70
CA PRO A 60 -9.71 15.63 10.57
C PRO A 60 -9.64 16.29 9.18
N ASP A 61 -10.74 16.92 8.78
CA ASP A 61 -10.80 17.88 7.68
C ASP A 61 -10.44 19.32 8.15
N LYS A 62 -10.53 20.28 7.24
CA LYS A 62 -10.27 21.72 7.54
C LYS A 62 -11.17 22.34 8.63
N ASN A 63 -12.27 21.69 8.97
CA ASN A 63 -13.20 22.10 10.02
C ASN A 63 -13.04 21.24 11.30
N GLY A 64 -12.05 20.35 11.34
CA GLY A 64 -11.80 19.45 12.45
C GLY A 64 -12.71 18.20 12.49
N LYS A 65 -13.53 17.97 11.46
CA LYS A 65 -14.40 16.79 11.38
C LYS A 65 -13.61 15.56 10.96
N LEU A 66 -13.63 14.54 11.81
CA LEU A 66 -12.97 13.26 11.55
C LEU A 66 -13.74 12.42 10.51
N ALA A 67 -12.99 11.77 9.64
CA ALA A 67 -13.52 10.74 8.75
C ALA A 67 -12.45 9.68 8.47
N ASN A 68 -12.88 8.46 8.13
CA ASN A 68 -12.00 7.43 7.61
C ASN A 68 -11.64 7.76 6.15
N VAL A 69 -10.35 7.84 5.86
CA VAL A 69 -9.81 8.19 4.53
C VAL A 69 -9.15 7.01 3.82
N VAL A 70 -9.28 5.79 4.34
CA VAL A 70 -8.77 4.58 3.70
C VAL A 70 -9.92 3.59 3.48
N GLN A 71 -9.95 2.95 2.33
CA GLN A 71 -10.90 1.88 2.04
C GLN A 71 -10.47 0.60 2.75
N GLY A 72 -11.39 0.01 3.51
CA GLY A 72 -11.18 -1.19 4.29
C GLY A 72 -12.51 -1.88 4.59
N HIS A 73 -12.48 -2.87 5.46
CA HIS A 73 -13.63 -3.64 5.92
C HIS A 73 -13.82 -3.52 7.42
N ASP A 74 -15.01 -3.90 7.90
CA ASP A 74 -15.43 -3.80 9.30
C ASP A 74 -15.49 -5.14 10.03
N SER A 75 -15.05 -6.23 9.37
CA SER A 75 -14.90 -7.55 9.98
C SER A 75 -13.81 -8.37 9.30
N ILE A 76 -13.26 -9.36 10.03
CA ILE A 76 -12.25 -10.27 9.45
C ILE A 76 -12.82 -11.11 8.31
N ASP A 77 -14.07 -11.54 8.39
CA ASP A 77 -14.69 -12.30 7.31
C ASP A 77 -14.80 -11.49 6.03
N ASN A 78 -15.11 -10.20 6.14
CA ASN A 78 -15.14 -9.30 4.98
C ASN A 78 -13.74 -9.01 4.43
N VAL A 79 -12.71 -8.95 5.27
CA VAL A 79 -11.32 -8.83 4.82
C VAL A 79 -10.90 -10.06 4.03
N ILE A 80 -11.13 -11.26 4.57
CA ILE A 80 -10.76 -12.54 3.93
C ILE A 80 -11.50 -12.74 2.60
N ASN A 81 -12.77 -12.35 2.54
CA ASN A 81 -13.62 -12.52 1.36
C ASN A 81 -13.76 -11.25 0.53
N SER A 82 -12.85 -10.31 0.67
CA SER A 82 -12.88 -9.04 -0.07
C SER A 82 -12.91 -9.28 -1.59
N HIS A 83 -13.76 -8.52 -2.29
CA HIS A 83 -13.75 -8.48 -3.75
C HIS A 83 -12.40 -8.01 -4.31
N GLU A 84 -11.76 -7.04 -3.64
CA GLU A 84 -10.38 -6.62 -3.89
C GLU A 84 -9.47 -7.29 -2.84
N PRO A 85 -8.75 -8.37 -3.19
CA PRO A 85 -7.98 -9.12 -2.20
C PRO A 85 -6.79 -8.34 -1.63
N PHE A 86 -6.33 -7.30 -2.33
CA PHE A 86 -5.21 -6.47 -1.92
C PHE A 86 -5.64 -5.19 -1.20
N LEU A 87 -6.92 -5.06 -0.85
CA LEU A 87 -7.49 -3.83 -0.28
C LEU A 87 -6.75 -3.39 0.98
N SER A 88 -5.91 -2.37 0.83
CA SER A 88 -5.12 -1.73 1.89
C SER A 88 -4.22 -2.68 2.69
N THR A 89 -3.70 -3.73 2.04
CA THR A 89 -2.86 -4.77 2.65
C THR A 89 -1.37 -4.55 2.42
N LEU A 90 -0.56 -5.28 3.16
CA LEU A 90 0.86 -5.51 2.85
C LEU A 90 0.97 -6.39 1.60
N ILE A 91 1.95 -6.10 0.75
CA ILE A 91 2.21 -6.79 -0.50
C ILE A 91 3.61 -7.38 -0.49
N GLY A 92 3.71 -8.62 -0.86
CA GLY A 92 4.94 -9.39 -1.02
C GLY A 92 4.63 -10.85 -1.37
N ARG A 93 5.63 -11.62 -1.75
CA ARG A 93 7.07 -11.30 -1.68
C ARG A 93 7.50 -10.26 -2.73
N TYR A 94 6.76 -10.11 -3.84
CA TYR A 94 7.05 -9.16 -4.91
C TYR A 94 5.82 -8.34 -5.28
N GLY A 95 5.87 -7.06 -4.99
CA GLY A 95 4.84 -6.09 -5.36
C GLY A 95 4.82 -5.83 -6.85
N ASN A 96 3.60 -5.60 -7.39
CA ASN A 96 3.32 -5.46 -8.80
C ASN A 96 3.58 -6.77 -9.60
N ARG A 97 3.82 -6.68 -10.91
CA ARG A 97 3.81 -7.83 -11.82
C ARG A 97 5.20 -8.39 -12.11
N ILE A 98 5.23 -9.70 -12.36
CA ILE A 98 6.34 -10.40 -13.02
C ILE A 98 5.75 -11.10 -14.25
N ALA A 99 6.27 -10.77 -15.42
CA ALA A 99 5.80 -11.28 -16.70
C ALA A 99 5.84 -12.81 -16.74
N LYS A 100 4.70 -13.41 -17.11
CA LYS A 100 4.53 -14.87 -17.22
C LYS A 100 4.82 -15.63 -15.92
N GLY A 101 4.93 -14.92 -14.78
CA GLY A 101 5.32 -15.51 -13.51
C GLY A 101 6.68 -16.19 -13.55
N SER A 102 7.61 -15.77 -14.38
CA SER A 102 8.88 -16.45 -14.56
C SER A 102 10.03 -15.45 -14.58
N PHE A 103 11.15 -15.85 -14.01
CA PHE A 103 12.42 -15.09 -14.07
C PHE A 103 13.62 -16.01 -13.96
N LEU A 104 14.76 -15.55 -14.50
CA LEU A 104 16.04 -16.20 -14.36
C LEU A 104 16.86 -15.56 -13.24
N MET A 105 17.46 -16.37 -12.40
CA MET A 105 18.43 -15.94 -11.39
C MET A 105 19.58 -16.96 -11.35
N ASP A 106 20.79 -16.48 -11.60
CA ASP A 106 21.99 -17.32 -11.70
C ASP A 106 21.86 -18.48 -12.70
N GLY A 107 21.16 -18.24 -13.82
CA GLY A 107 20.92 -19.24 -14.85
C GLY A 107 19.85 -20.27 -14.53
N GLN A 108 19.23 -20.19 -13.37
CA GLN A 108 18.10 -21.03 -12.98
C GLN A 108 16.78 -20.29 -13.21
N GLU A 109 15.85 -20.95 -13.86
CA GLU A 109 14.47 -20.45 -14.01
C GLU A 109 13.66 -20.72 -12.75
N HIS A 110 12.93 -19.68 -12.31
CA HIS A 110 11.97 -19.75 -11.21
C HIS A 110 10.58 -19.43 -11.74
N ASN A 111 9.63 -20.30 -11.41
CA ASN A 111 8.23 -20.18 -11.83
C ASN A 111 7.35 -19.87 -10.64
N LEU A 112 6.61 -18.76 -10.73
CA LEU A 112 5.70 -18.23 -9.71
C LEU A 112 4.27 -18.60 -10.06
N THR A 113 3.40 -18.59 -9.06
CA THR A 113 1.96 -18.79 -9.26
C THR A 113 1.37 -17.65 -10.06
N ILE A 114 0.63 -17.98 -11.12
CA ILE A 114 -0.07 -17.01 -12.00
C ILE A 114 -1.41 -16.67 -11.38
N ASN A 115 -1.71 -15.37 -11.26
CA ASN A 115 -2.96 -14.87 -10.65
C ASN A 115 -3.53 -13.61 -11.32
N ASN A 116 -2.92 -13.15 -12.43
CA ASN A 116 -3.41 -11.96 -13.13
C ASN A 116 -3.16 -12.13 -14.64
N GLY A 117 -4.17 -12.61 -15.38
CA GLY A 117 -3.99 -12.98 -16.78
C GLY A 117 -2.81 -13.95 -16.94
N PRO A 118 -1.82 -13.63 -17.79
CA PRO A 118 -0.63 -14.47 -17.96
C PRO A 118 0.45 -14.25 -16.91
N ASN A 119 0.25 -13.33 -15.95
CA ASN A 119 1.29 -12.82 -15.07
C ASN A 119 1.11 -13.20 -13.60
N SER A 120 2.19 -13.13 -12.83
CA SER A 120 2.14 -13.07 -11.38
C SER A 120 1.96 -11.62 -10.92
N LEU A 121 1.05 -11.40 -9.98
CA LEU A 121 0.74 -10.10 -9.39
C LEU A 121 0.79 -10.18 -7.87
N HIS A 122 1.47 -9.22 -7.27
CA HIS A 122 1.50 -8.97 -5.83
C HIS A 122 1.84 -10.20 -4.97
N GLY A 123 2.75 -11.05 -5.45
CA GLY A 123 3.22 -12.22 -4.73
C GLY A 123 2.33 -13.45 -4.86
N GLY A 124 1.35 -13.43 -5.78
CA GLY A 124 0.46 -14.55 -6.05
C GLY A 124 -0.86 -14.52 -5.26
N PRO A 125 -1.73 -15.52 -5.45
CA PRO A 125 -3.08 -15.52 -4.86
C PRO A 125 -3.07 -15.64 -3.33
N THR A 126 -2.03 -16.22 -2.74
CA THR A 126 -1.85 -16.35 -1.29
C THR A 126 -0.52 -15.75 -0.82
N GLY A 127 -0.21 -14.56 -1.34
CA GLY A 127 0.93 -13.77 -0.90
C GLY A 127 0.71 -13.14 0.50
N PHE A 128 1.48 -12.12 0.81
CA PHE A 128 1.51 -11.51 2.16
C PHE A 128 0.18 -10.89 2.59
N HIS A 129 -0.64 -10.45 1.64
CA HIS A 129 -2.00 -9.94 1.86
C HIS A 129 -2.97 -11.00 2.43
N ALA A 130 -2.71 -12.28 2.21
CA ALA A 130 -3.57 -13.39 2.59
C ALA A 130 -2.94 -14.28 3.68
N ARG A 131 -2.06 -13.72 4.50
CA ARG A 131 -1.38 -14.43 5.59
C ARG A 131 -1.71 -13.80 6.94
N VAL A 132 -1.75 -14.63 7.97
CA VAL A 132 -1.82 -14.16 9.36
C VAL A 132 -0.39 -13.92 9.85
N TRP A 133 -0.09 -12.67 10.16
CA TRP A 133 1.19 -12.25 10.72
C TRP A 133 1.17 -12.37 12.25
N ASP A 134 2.31 -12.72 12.85
CA ASP A 134 2.47 -12.64 14.29
C ASP A 134 2.59 -11.17 14.69
N ALA A 135 1.68 -10.68 15.53
CA ALA A 135 1.59 -9.27 15.86
C ALA A 135 1.96 -8.99 17.31
N LYS A 136 2.67 -7.90 17.52
CA LYS A 136 3.00 -7.38 18.85
C LYS A 136 2.79 -5.88 18.89
N GLN A 137 1.87 -5.43 19.72
CA GLN A 137 1.66 -4.01 20.00
C GLN A 137 2.36 -3.65 21.32
N GLU A 138 3.44 -2.87 21.22
CA GLU A 138 4.24 -2.47 22.38
C GLU A 138 3.59 -1.30 23.14
N ASP A 139 2.96 -0.38 22.40
CA ASP A 139 2.34 0.83 22.94
C ASP A 139 1.13 1.27 22.07
N GLU A 140 0.55 2.42 22.39
CA GLU A 140 -0.60 2.97 21.66
C GLU A 140 -0.23 3.55 20.29
N HIS A 141 1.06 3.64 19.94
CA HIS A 141 1.53 4.29 18.73
C HIS A 141 2.03 3.32 17.67
N SER A 142 2.40 2.09 18.04
CA SER A 142 3.03 1.16 17.12
C SER A 142 2.62 -0.30 17.30
N VAL A 143 2.59 -1.02 16.18
CA VAL A 143 2.43 -2.47 16.12
C VAL A 143 3.46 -3.05 15.16
N THR A 144 4.10 -4.13 15.58
CA THR A 144 5.08 -4.89 14.78
C THR A 144 4.46 -6.20 14.33
N LEU A 145 4.56 -6.47 13.03
CA LEU A 145 4.08 -7.69 12.38
C LEU A 145 5.27 -8.49 11.88
N HIS A 146 5.28 -9.78 12.16
CA HIS A 146 6.33 -10.71 11.74
C HIS A 146 5.74 -11.87 10.94
N TYR A 147 6.40 -12.23 9.85
CA TYR A 147 6.04 -13.38 9.01
C TYR A 147 7.29 -14.06 8.45
N LEU A 148 7.31 -15.39 8.51
CA LEU A 148 8.31 -16.21 7.84
C LEU A 148 7.70 -16.79 6.56
N SER A 149 8.09 -16.25 5.41
CA SER A 149 7.75 -16.77 4.09
C SER A 149 8.71 -17.91 3.73
N LYS A 150 8.20 -19.13 3.67
CA LYS A 150 9.02 -20.33 3.48
C LYS A 150 9.52 -20.46 2.05
N ASP A 151 10.64 -21.16 1.89
CA ASP A 151 11.17 -21.53 0.57
C ASP A 151 10.11 -22.21 -0.28
N GLY A 152 9.93 -21.72 -1.51
CA GLY A 152 8.94 -22.21 -2.46
C GLY A 152 7.52 -21.65 -2.30
N GLU A 153 7.27 -20.81 -1.30
CA GLU A 153 5.96 -20.15 -1.16
C GLU A 153 5.66 -19.31 -2.41
N GLU A 154 4.52 -19.59 -3.05
CA GLU A 154 4.13 -18.98 -4.34
C GLU A 154 5.19 -19.12 -5.45
N GLY A 155 6.16 -20.01 -5.28
CA GLY A 155 7.27 -20.27 -6.21
C GLY A 155 8.55 -19.49 -5.92
N PHE A 156 8.56 -18.60 -4.94
CA PHE A 156 9.76 -17.82 -4.59
C PHE A 156 10.81 -18.66 -3.86
N PRO A 157 12.10 -18.57 -4.26
CA PRO A 157 13.17 -19.32 -3.62
C PRO A 157 13.59 -18.73 -2.28
N GLY A 158 14.03 -19.59 -1.37
CA GLY A 158 14.56 -19.23 -0.05
C GLY A 158 13.50 -18.89 0.99
N ASN A 159 13.88 -19.04 2.25
CA ASN A 159 13.10 -18.52 3.36
C ASN A 159 13.33 -17.00 3.47
N LEU A 160 12.26 -16.23 3.59
CA LEU A 160 12.33 -14.80 3.83
C LEU A 160 11.67 -14.49 5.16
N ASP A 161 12.44 -13.92 6.09
CA ASP A 161 12.00 -13.50 7.41
C ASP A 161 11.72 -12.00 7.38
N ILE A 162 10.45 -11.59 7.58
CA ILE A 162 10.01 -10.22 7.39
C ILE A 162 9.41 -9.67 8.67
N THR A 163 9.84 -8.45 9.03
CA THR A 163 9.23 -7.64 10.08
C THR A 163 8.76 -6.32 9.49
N VAL A 164 7.49 -6.01 9.70
CA VAL A 164 6.88 -4.73 9.31
C VAL A 164 6.35 -4.03 10.55
N THR A 165 6.75 -2.79 10.76
CA THR A 165 6.28 -1.97 11.88
C THR A 165 5.47 -0.81 11.34
N TYR A 166 4.23 -0.68 11.84
CA TYR A 166 3.38 0.51 11.66
C TYR A 166 3.51 1.41 12.87
N THR A 167 3.81 2.67 12.65
CA THR A 167 3.90 3.67 13.72
C THR A 167 3.11 4.92 13.34
N LEU A 168 2.18 5.33 14.20
CA LEU A 168 1.47 6.62 14.06
C LEU A 168 2.16 7.65 14.93
N THR A 169 2.80 8.64 14.30
CA THR A 169 3.54 9.69 15.00
C THR A 169 2.62 10.80 15.54
N GLY A 170 3.16 11.63 16.42
CA GLY A 170 2.48 12.83 16.92
C GLY A 170 2.20 13.89 15.86
N GLU A 171 2.73 13.74 14.64
CA GLU A 171 2.55 14.67 13.51
C GLU A 171 1.62 14.09 12.42
N ASN A 172 0.79 13.11 12.77
CA ASN A 172 -0.13 12.44 11.85
C ASN A 172 0.58 11.74 10.67
N GLU A 173 1.73 11.16 10.94
CA GLU A 173 2.45 10.33 9.98
C GLU A 173 2.22 8.86 10.31
N LEU A 174 1.75 8.08 9.34
CA LEU A 174 1.79 6.63 9.39
C LEU A 174 3.09 6.17 8.75
N VAL A 175 4.05 5.79 9.60
CA VAL A 175 5.36 5.29 9.20
C VAL A 175 5.30 3.77 9.07
N ILE A 176 5.68 3.24 7.92
CA ILE A 176 5.76 1.81 7.66
C ILE A 176 7.24 1.48 7.43
N THR A 177 7.80 0.69 8.34
CA THR A 177 9.19 0.23 8.26
C THR A 177 9.21 -1.25 7.95
N TYR A 178 9.95 -1.63 6.91
CA TYR A 178 10.11 -3.02 6.47
C TYR A 178 11.56 -3.44 6.68
N VAL A 179 11.76 -4.60 7.29
CA VAL A 179 13.07 -5.25 7.43
C VAL A 179 12.91 -6.71 7.03
N ALA A 180 13.77 -7.21 6.16
CA ALA A 180 13.75 -8.61 5.76
C ALA A 180 15.14 -9.18 5.54
N ASN A 181 15.29 -10.46 5.87
CA ASN A 181 16.50 -11.25 5.66
C ASN A 181 16.14 -12.59 5.03
N CYS A 182 17.03 -13.14 4.23
CA CYS A 182 16.82 -14.44 3.60
C CYS A 182 17.98 -15.40 3.92
N ASP A 183 17.72 -16.70 3.82
CA ASP A 183 18.71 -17.75 4.00
C ASP A 183 19.28 -18.25 2.66
N LYS A 184 18.67 -17.86 1.55
CA LYS A 184 19.05 -18.19 0.18
C LYS A 184 18.75 -17.01 -0.72
N LYS A 185 19.58 -16.75 -1.71
CA LYS A 185 19.36 -15.69 -2.71
C LYS A 185 17.97 -15.75 -3.27
N THR A 186 17.28 -14.62 -3.24
CA THR A 186 15.90 -14.47 -3.68
C THR A 186 15.65 -13.08 -4.27
N ILE A 187 14.42 -12.83 -4.68
CA ILE A 187 13.95 -11.48 -5.02
C ILE A 187 12.94 -11.02 -3.98
N THR A 188 12.93 -9.74 -3.70
CA THR A 188 11.94 -9.12 -2.80
C THR A 188 11.63 -7.69 -3.24
N ASN A 189 10.36 -7.34 -3.18
CA ASN A 189 9.86 -6.00 -3.47
C ASN A 189 8.58 -5.80 -2.65
N LEU A 190 8.73 -5.24 -1.44
CA LEU A 190 7.62 -5.08 -0.51
C LEU A 190 6.98 -3.72 -0.68
N THR A 191 5.66 -3.65 -0.50
CA THR A 191 4.91 -2.40 -0.52
C THR A 191 3.63 -2.50 0.30
N ASN A 192 2.88 -1.41 0.38
CA ASN A 192 1.54 -1.34 0.96
C ASN A 192 0.56 -0.84 -0.09
N HIS A 193 -0.59 -1.49 -0.19
CA HIS A 193 -1.61 -1.19 -1.19
C HIS A 193 -2.77 -0.38 -0.62
N ALA A 194 -2.48 0.62 0.23
CA ALA A 194 -3.51 1.48 0.81
C ALA A 194 -4.30 2.23 -0.27
N PHE A 195 -5.62 2.13 -0.19
CA PHE A 195 -6.56 2.84 -1.06
C PHE A 195 -7.08 4.08 -0.35
N PHE A 196 -6.56 5.26 -0.70
CA PHE A 196 -6.91 6.51 -0.05
C PHE A 196 -8.11 7.19 -0.70
N SER A 197 -9.04 7.65 0.13
CA SER A 197 -10.23 8.40 -0.24
C SER A 197 -10.35 9.60 0.70
N LEU A 198 -9.62 10.68 0.38
CA LEU A 198 -9.44 11.82 1.29
C LEU A 198 -10.72 12.63 1.56
N ALA A 199 -11.73 12.49 0.69
CA ALA A 199 -13.07 13.04 0.94
C ALA A 199 -13.75 12.41 2.17
N GLY A 200 -13.30 11.21 2.58
CA GLY A 200 -13.92 10.39 3.60
C GLY A 200 -14.89 9.36 3.02
N LEU A 201 -14.95 8.17 3.64
CA LEU A 201 -15.74 7.04 3.12
C LEU A 201 -17.26 7.22 3.24
N ASN A 202 -17.71 8.19 3.99
CA ASN A 202 -19.14 8.56 4.10
C ASN A 202 -19.60 9.54 3.00
N ASN A 203 -18.72 9.85 2.03
CA ASN A 203 -19.09 10.65 0.86
C ASN A 203 -20.06 9.85 -0.05
N PRO A 204 -21.25 10.38 -0.38
CA PRO A 204 -22.22 9.67 -1.21
C PRO A 204 -21.81 9.52 -2.67
N THR A 205 -20.85 10.33 -3.14
CA THR A 205 -20.31 10.31 -4.50
C THR A 205 -18.80 10.18 -4.48
N PRO A 206 -18.26 9.02 -4.07
CA PRO A 206 -16.83 8.86 -3.91
C PRO A 206 -16.13 8.89 -5.28
N THR A 207 -15.24 9.86 -5.45
CA THR A 207 -14.36 9.98 -6.63
C THR A 207 -13.08 10.69 -6.25
N VAL A 208 -11.99 10.34 -6.91
CA VAL A 208 -10.71 11.04 -6.80
C VAL A 208 -10.47 11.99 -7.98
N ASP A 209 -11.43 12.15 -8.87
CA ASP A 209 -11.28 12.98 -10.08
C ASP A 209 -10.96 14.44 -9.74
N ASN A 210 -11.48 14.98 -8.65
CA ASN A 210 -11.19 16.33 -8.17
C ASN A 210 -9.92 16.44 -7.30
N ASN A 211 -9.31 15.33 -6.95
CA ASN A 211 -8.09 15.33 -6.13
C ASN A 211 -6.94 15.93 -6.92
N ILE A 212 -6.20 16.83 -6.28
CA ILE A 212 -5.05 17.52 -6.85
C ILE A 212 -3.80 16.74 -6.48
N VAL A 213 -3.07 16.26 -7.49
CA VAL A 213 -1.90 15.39 -7.31
C VAL A 213 -0.65 16.08 -7.82
N THR A 214 0.44 15.92 -7.07
CA THR A 214 1.82 16.26 -7.44
C THR A 214 2.69 15.04 -7.24
N ILE A 215 3.55 14.72 -8.22
CA ILE A 215 4.47 13.57 -8.15
C ILE A 215 5.88 14.05 -8.45
N ASN A 216 6.84 13.70 -7.57
CA ASN A 216 8.25 14.05 -7.71
C ASN A 216 8.95 13.08 -8.67
N ALA A 217 8.60 13.14 -9.95
CA ALA A 217 9.17 12.26 -10.97
C ALA A 217 9.20 12.92 -12.34
N ASP A 218 10.37 12.91 -12.99
CA ASP A 218 10.54 13.36 -14.38
C ASP A 218 10.26 12.24 -15.38
N PHE A 219 10.24 10.99 -14.92
CA PHE A 219 10.08 9.78 -15.73
C PHE A 219 9.07 8.83 -15.13
N TYR A 220 8.50 7.99 -15.99
CA TYR A 220 7.63 6.88 -15.61
C TYR A 220 7.95 5.62 -16.42
N ILE A 221 7.45 4.49 -15.97
CA ILE A 221 7.62 3.19 -16.61
C ILE A 221 6.37 2.89 -17.45
N PRO A 222 6.47 2.90 -18.80
CA PRO A 222 5.33 2.57 -19.65
C PRO A 222 5.05 1.07 -19.65
N ILE A 223 3.78 0.73 -19.86
CA ILE A 223 3.26 -0.64 -19.81
C ILE A 223 2.60 -1.04 -21.13
N ASP A 224 2.56 -2.34 -21.39
CA ASP A 224 1.78 -2.93 -22.47
C ASP A 224 0.30 -3.16 -22.06
N GLU A 225 -0.48 -3.82 -22.91
CA GLU A 225 -1.90 -4.08 -22.71
C GLU A 225 -2.22 -5.07 -21.56
N VAL A 226 -1.22 -5.77 -21.04
CA VAL A 226 -1.34 -6.64 -19.85
C VAL A 226 -0.59 -6.07 -18.64
N SER A 227 -0.29 -4.78 -18.69
CA SER A 227 0.35 -3.99 -17.63
C SER A 227 1.78 -4.43 -17.27
N ILE A 228 2.48 -5.05 -18.22
CA ILE A 228 3.90 -5.37 -18.08
C ILE A 228 4.74 -4.22 -18.65
N PRO A 229 5.80 -3.77 -17.93
CA PRO A 229 6.73 -2.77 -18.45
C PRO A 229 7.30 -3.15 -19.81
N THR A 230 7.32 -2.17 -20.74
CA THR A 230 7.94 -2.36 -22.06
C THR A 230 9.47 -2.44 -21.99
N GLY A 231 10.05 -1.98 -20.88
CA GLY A 231 11.50 -1.82 -20.70
C GLY A 231 12.00 -0.41 -20.93
N GLU A 232 11.15 0.45 -21.46
CA GLU A 232 11.47 1.88 -21.62
C GLU A 232 11.31 2.63 -20.30
N VAL A 233 11.96 3.77 -20.21
CA VAL A 233 11.79 4.79 -19.17
C VAL A 233 11.51 6.09 -19.89
N LEU A 234 10.28 6.60 -19.82
CA LEU A 234 9.82 7.73 -20.61
C LEU A 234 9.64 8.99 -19.77
N LYS A 235 9.90 10.14 -20.39
CA LYS A 235 9.62 11.45 -19.77
C LYS A 235 8.13 11.65 -19.58
N VAL A 236 7.76 12.23 -18.44
CA VAL A 236 6.38 12.66 -18.19
C VAL A 236 6.02 13.93 -18.96
N GLU A 237 7.03 14.76 -19.26
CA GLU A 237 6.88 16.07 -19.90
C GLU A 237 6.08 16.01 -21.21
N GLY A 238 5.09 16.87 -21.31
CA GLY A 238 4.24 16.95 -22.51
C GLY A 238 3.21 15.82 -22.62
N THR A 239 3.00 15.03 -21.57
CA THR A 239 2.05 13.92 -21.54
C THR A 239 1.05 14.08 -20.39
N PRO A 240 -0.09 13.35 -20.40
CA PRO A 240 -1.02 13.30 -19.28
C PRO A 240 -0.43 12.70 -18.00
N MET A 241 0.76 12.09 -18.08
CA MET A 241 1.48 11.51 -16.93
C MET A 241 2.23 12.58 -16.13
N ASP A 242 2.30 13.82 -16.59
CA ASP A 242 3.06 14.91 -15.95
C ASP A 242 2.34 15.51 -14.75
N PHE A 243 2.71 15.07 -13.56
CA PHE A 243 2.27 15.61 -12.27
C PHE A 243 3.39 16.34 -11.50
N ARG A 244 4.43 16.80 -12.17
CA ARG A 244 5.50 17.60 -11.54
C ARG A 244 4.98 18.92 -10.99
N THR A 245 3.91 19.42 -11.57
CA THR A 245 3.08 20.52 -11.05
C THR A 245 1.68 20.01 -10.71
N PRO A 246 0.97 20.66 -9.78
CA PRO A 246 -0.34 20.19 -9.35
C PRO A 246 -1.36 20.11 -10.47
N HIS A 247 -2.01 18.95 -10.62
CA HIS A 247 -3.13 18.72 -11.55
C HIS A 247 -4.20 17.87 -10.88
N THR A 248 -5.45 18.10 -11.22
CA THR A 248 -6.51 17.18 -10.81
C THR A 248 -6.42 15.87 -11.60
N VAL A 249 -6.75 14.77 -10.93
CA VAL A 249 -6.75 13.43 -11.55
C VAL A 249 -7.67 13.40 -12.77
N GLY A 250 -8.89 13.92 -12.62
CA GLY A 250 -9.92 13.88 -13.65
C GLY A 250 -9.64 14.74 -14.88
N SER A 251 -8.74 15.74 -14.79
CA SER A 251 -8.49 16.66 -15.90
C SER A 251 -7.93 16.00 -17.14
N ARG A 252 -7.20 14.90 -17.01
CA ARG A 252 -6.49 14.25 -18.11
C ARG A 252 -6.63 12.73 -18.14
N ILE A 253 -7.25 12.09 -17.15
CA ILE A 253 -7.33 10.63 -17.06
C ILE A 253 -8.05 9.98 -18.23
N ASN A 254 -8.92 10.71 -18.92
CA ASN A 254 -9.70 10.23 -20.07
C ASN A 254 -9.11 10.66 -21.41
N GLU A 255 -7.93 11.26 -21.45
CA GLU A 255 -7.28 11.60 -22.70
C GLU A 255 -6.97 10.34 -23.54
N PRO A 256 -7.04 10.43 -24.89
CA PRO A 256 -6.75 9.30 -25.77
C PRO A 256 -5.25 9.03 -25.86
N PHE A 257 -4.64 8.81 -24.71
CA PHE A 257 -3.22 8.51 -24.55
C PHE A 257 -3.06 7.01 -24.30
N GLN A 258 -2.19 6.35 -25.07
CA GLN A 258 -2.10 4.89 -25.07
C GLN A 258 -1.84 4.30 -23.67
N GLN A 259 -1.05 4.95 -22.85
CA GLN A 259 -0.75 4.47 -21.51
C GLN A 259 -1.98 4.54 -20.58
N LEU A 260 -2.82 5.55 -20.72
CA LEU A 260 -4.09 5.63 -19.98
C LEU A 260 -5.10 4.57 -20.46
N ILE A 261 -5.06 4.23 -21.75
CA ILE A 261 -5.86 3.12 -22.31
C ILE A 261 -5.37 1.78 -21.72
N ASN A 262 -4.06 1.52 -21.76
CA ASN A 262 -3.46 0.30 -21.25
C ASN A 262 -3.72 0.09 -19.73
N GLY A 263 -3.67 1.16 -18.95
CA GLY A 263 -3.92 1.13 -17.50
C GLY A 263 -5.39 1.25 -17.10
N ALA A 264 -6.29 1.49 -18.06
CA ALA A 264 -7.69 1.87 -17.82
C ALA A 264 -7.83 3.13 -16.93
N GLY A 265 -6.83 4.00 -16.98
CA GLY A 265 -6.61 5.16 -16.13
C GLY A 265 -5.15 5.22 -15.69
N TYR A 266 -4.88 5.91 -14.58
CA TYR A 266 -3.55 5.86 -13.98
C TYR A 266 -3.33 4.53 -13.26
N ASP A 267 -2.28 3.84 -13.65
CA ASP A 267 -1.79 2.59 -13.04
C ASP A 267 -0.34 2.37 -13.48
N HIS A 268 0.54 3.30 -13.08
CA HIS A 268 1.91 3.36 -13.58
C HIS A 268 2.91 3.59 -12.44
N CYS A 269 4.10 3.01 -12.59
CA CYS A 269 5.22 3.27 -11.72
C CYS A 269 5.96 4.53 -12.18
N TYR A 270 6.05 5.51 -11.29
CA TYR A 270 6.84 6.72 -11.48
C TYR A 270 8.24 6.53 -10.95
N VAL A 271 9.24 6.99 -11.69
CA VAL A 271 10.65 6.98 -11.29
C VAL A 271 10.91 8.22 -10.44
N LEU A 272 11.10 8.04 -9.14
CA LEU A 272 11.29 9.15 -8.23
C LEU A 272 12.60 9.89 -8.47
N ASN A 273 12.55 11.21 -8.44
CA ASN A 273 13.73 12.07 -8.49
C ASN A 273 14.48 11.96 -7.17
N LYS A 274 15.55 11.17 -7.14
CA LYS A 274 16.41 11.03 -5.95
C LYS A 274 17.85 10.83 -6.37
N ARG A 275 18.77 11.35 -5.56
CA ARG A 275 20.22 11.30 -5.84
C ARG A 275 20.91 10.10 -5.18
N GLU A 276 20.38 9.64 -4.05
CA GLU A 276 20.94 8.54 -3.27
C GLU A 276 19.91 7.41 -3.17
N THR A 277 20.36 6.17 -3.31
CA THR A 277 19.47 5.00 -3.41
C THR A 277 18.69 4.73 -2.13
N GLU A 278 19.25 5.08 -0.96
CA GLU A 278 18.63 4.83 0.34
C GLU A 278 18.03 6.10 0.99
N ALA A 279 18.11 7.24 0.30
CA ALA A 279 17.58 8.49 0.86
C ALA A 279 16.05 8.46 0.95
N LEU A 280 15.52 8.88 2.08
CA LEU A 280 14.10 9.19 2.24
C LEU A 280 13.79 10.46 1.46
N VAL A 281 12.93 10.35 0.45
CA VAL A 281 12.57 11.49 -0.41
C VAL A 281 11.06 11.69 -0.45
N PHE A 282 10.64 12.93 -0.73
CA PHE A 282 9.28 13.24 -1.10
C PHE A 282 8.93 12.54 -2.41
N ALA A 283 7.82 11.78 -2.42
CA ALA A 283 7.36 11.04 -3.58
C ALA A 283 6.16 11.69 -4.25
N ALA A 284 5.12 12.00 -3.47
CA ALA A 284 3.87 12.53 -4.01
C ALA A 284 3.08 13.30 -2.95
N LYS A 285 2.17 14.16 -3.41
CA LYS A 285 1.16 14.82 -2.59
C LYS A 285 -0.20 14.71 -3.26
N CYS A 286 -1.22 14.46 -2.47
CA CYS A 286 -2.62 14.43 -2.89
C CYS A 286 -3.44 15.34 -1.98
N ILE A 287 -4.29 16.19 -2.55
CA ILE A 287 -5.17 17.11 -1.81
C ILE A 287 -6.59 16.88 -2.30
N GLU A 288 -7.51 16.68 -1.37
CA GLU A 288 -8.94 16.72 -1.66
C GLU A 288 -9.48 18.12 -1.28
N PRO A 289 -9.89 18.94 -2.27
CA PRO A 289 -10.09 20.37 -2.05
C PRO A 289 -11.32 20.72 -1.21
N GLU A 290 -12.37 19.90 -1.20
CA GLU A 290 -13.58 20.19 -0.43
C GLU A 290 -13.35 20.00 1.07
N SER A 291 -12.75 18.90 1.48
CA SER A 291 -12.40 18.63 2.87
C SER A 291 -11.14 19.37 3.31
N GLY A 292 -10.27 19.74 2.36
CA GLY A 292 -8.94 20.26 2.62
C GLY A 292 -7.94 19.21 3.10
N ARG A 293 -8.33 17.92 3.20
CA ARG A 293 -7.39 16.87 3.59
C ARG A 293 -6.29 16.70 2.57
N SER A 294 -5.08 16.52 3.06
CA SER A 294 -3.91 16.24 2.25
C SER A 294 -3.18 14.99 2.72
N LEU A 295 -2.52 14.34 1.79
CA LEU A 295 -1.62 13.22 1.99
C LEU A 295 -0.30 13.53 1.30
N GLU A 296 0.80 13.49 2.06
CA GLU A 296 2.15 13.49 1.52
C GLU A 296 2.76 12.10 1.67
N VAL A 297 3.48 11.66 0.66
CA VAL A 297 4.16 10.36 0.64
C VAL A 297 5.66 10.57 0.56
N TYR A 298 6.38 9.97 1.50
CA TYR A 298 7.84 9.91 1.54
C TYR A 298 8.29 8.46 1.53
N THR A 299 9.40 8.17 0.85
CA THR A 299 9.90 6.79 0.78
C THR A 299 11.39 6.71 0.49
N THR A 300 11.98 5.61 0.89
CA THR A 300 13.35 5.22 0.50
C THR A 300 13.38 4.47 -0.84
N GLU A 301 12.22 4.09 -1.39
CA GLU A 301 12.12 3.33 -2.63
C GLU A 301 12.44 4.15 -3.90
N PRO A 302 12.87 3.51 -5.00
CA PRO A 302 13.20 4.19 -6.25
C PRO A 302 11.97 4.63 -7.05
N GLY A 303 10.81 4.06 -6.77
CA GLY A 303 9.57 4.30 -7.51
C GLY A 303 8.34 4.36 -6.63
N VAL A 304 7.28 4.87 -7.22
CA VAL A 304 5.92 4.84 -6.64
C VAL A 304 4.92 4.50 -7.73
N GLN A 305 4.16 3.42 -7.52
CA GLN A 305 3.00 3.10 -8.34
C GLN A 305 1.86 4.03 -7.94
N VAL A 306 1.26 4.70 -8.92
CA VAL A 306 0.07 5.53 -8.72
C VAL A 306 -1.09 4.87 -9.45
N TYR A 307 -2.10 4.45 -8.67
CA TYR A 307 -3.25 3.70 -9.15
C TYR A 307 -4.56 4.34 -8.66
N THR A 308 -5.47 4.59 -9.58
CA THR A 308 -6.72 5.32 -9.30
C THR A 308 -7.94 4.40 -9.17
N ALA A 309 -7.75 3.20 -8.62
CA ALA A 309 -8.81 2.22 -8.36
C ALA A 309 -9.72 1.96 -9.58
N ASN A 310 -9.11 1.86 -10.76
CA ASN A 310 -9.82 1.79 -12.05
C ASN A 310 -10.72 0.55 -12.19
N TRP A 311 -10.38 -0.54 -11.47
CA TRP A 311 -11.07 -1.83 -11.54
C TRP A 311 -12.06 -2.07 -10.39
N HIS A 312 -12.25 -1.10 -9.50
CA HIS A 312 -13.33 -1.17 -8.51
C HIS A 312 -14.69 -1.21 -9.21
N ASN A 313 -15.62 -2.01 -8.70
CA ASN A 313 -16.92 -2.26 -9.34
C ASN A 313 -18.13 -1.90 -8.47
N GLY A 314 -17.92 -1.14 -7.40
CA GLY A 314 -18.98 -0.75 -6.48
C GLY A 314 -19.22 -1.74 -5.34
N PHE A 315 -18.25 -2.60 -5.03
CA PHE A 315 -18.36 -3.50 -3.87
C PHE A 315 -18.44 -2.72 -2.55
N THR A 316 -18.98 -3.38 -1.53
CA THR A 316 -19.24 -2.76 -0.22
C THR A 316 -18.09 -3.06 0.75
N GLY A 317 -17.70 -2.07 1.54
CA GLY A 317 -16.71 -2.18 2.60
C GLY A 317 -17.16 -1.55 3.92
N TYR A 318 -16.25 -0.87 4.58
CA TYR A 318 -16.41 -0.24 5.88
C TYR A 318 -17.76 0.47 6.07
N HIS A 319 -18.52 0.01 7.07
CA HIS A 319 -19.85 0.54 7.44
C HIS A 319 -20.81 0.76 6.26
N GLY A 320 -20.79 -0.14 5.29
CA GLY A 320 -21.66 -0.09 4.13
C GLY A 320 -21.24 0.91 3.03
N ALA A 321 -20.08 1.53 3.14
CA ALA A 321 -19.53 2.36 2.08
C ALA A 321 -19.32 1.55 0.80
N THR A 322 -19.61 2.12 -0.35
CA THR A 322 -19.40 1.51 -1.66
C THR A 322 -18.16 2.05 -2.33
N PHE A 323 -17.46 1.18 -3.05
CA PHE A 323 -16.18 1.49 -3.69
C PHE A 323 -16.28 1.33 -5.22
N PRO A 324 -16.83 2.32 -5.92
CA PRO A 324 -16.85 2.31 -7.39
C PRO A 324 -15.47 2.60 -7.99
N ALA A 325 -15.35 2.43 -9.29
CA ALA A 325 -14.16 2.83 -10.03
C ALA A 325 -13.80 4.29 -9.74
N ARG A 326 -12.50 4.58 -9.57
CA ARG A 326 -11.97 5.92 -9.23
C ARG A 326 -12.42 6.47 -7.87
N SER A 327 -12.84 5.61 -6.95
CA SER A 327 -13.20 6.05 -5.60
C SER A 327 -12.03 6.18 -4.65
N ALA A 328 -10.84 5.76 -5.07
CA ALA A 328 -9.62 5.84 -4.28
C ALA A 328 -8.38 6.03 -5.16
N ILE A 329 -7.28 6.44 -4.52
CA ILE A 329 -5.96 6.52 -5.12
C ILE A 329 -4.96 5.77 -4.24
N CYS A 330 -4.08 4.98 -4.86
CA CYS A 330 -2.99 4.27 -4.20
C CYS A 330 -1.65 4.91 -4.54
N PHE A 331 -0.76 4.98 -3.56
CA PHE A 331 0.64 5.36 -3.71
C PHE A 331 1.50 4.24 -3.14
N GLU A 332 1.89 3.31 -3.99
CA GLU A 332 2.62 2.10 -3.60
C GLU A 332 4.12 2.33 -3.85
N ALA A 333 4.84 2.68 -2.80
CA ALA A 333 6.29 2.85 -2.87
C ALA A 333 6.96 1.47 -3.07
N GLN A 334 7.78 1.35 -4.12
CA GLN A 334 8.28 0.05 -4.57
C GLN A 334 9.48 0.20 -5.51
N HIS A 335 10.17 -0.91 -5.75
CA HIS A 335 10.98 -1.10 -6.95
C HIS A 335 10.07 -1.27 -8.18
N PHE A 336 10.65 -1.18 -9.37
CA PHE A 336 9.86 -1.19 -10.59
C PHE A 336 9.25 -2.56 -10.87
N PRO A 337 8.04 -2.62 -11.49
CA PRO A 337 7.44 -3.88 -11.92
C PRO A 337 8.36 -4.63 -12.86
N ASP A 338 8.26 -5.97 -12.86
CA ASP A 338 9.03 -6.87 -13.73
C ASP A 338 10.55 -6.71 -13.71
N SER A 339 11.09 -6.12 -12.62
CA SER A 339 12.54 -5.88 -12.48
C SER A 339 13.41 -7.14 -12.64
N PRO A 340 13.00 -8.34 -12.18
CA PRO A 340 13.80 -9.55 -12.42
C PRO A 340 14.02 -9.85 -13.90
N ASN A 341 13.15 -9.40 -14.80
CA ASN A 341 13.22 -9.58 -16.24
C ASN A 341 13.74 -8.34 -16.99
N LYS A 342 14.14 -7.31 -16.26
CA LYS A 342 14.62 -6.02 -16.78
C LYS A 342 15.95 -5.66 -16.14
N GLY A 343 17.05 -6.20 -16.66
CA GLY A 343 18.37 -6.09 -16.05
C GLY A 343 18.90 -4.66 -15.89
N HIS A 344 18.31 -3.68 -16.56
CA HIS A 344 18.65 -2.25 -16.44
C HIS A 344 17.84 -1.51 -15.37
N PHE A 345 16.81 -2.14 -14.78
CA PHE A 345 16.10 -1.60 -13.64
C PHE A 345 16.88 -1.81 -12.35
N PRO A 346 16.67 -1.02 -11.30
CA PRO A 346 17.27 -1.26 -10.00
C PRO A 346 17.02 -2.70 -9.53
N SER A 347 18.07 -3.34 -8.99
CA SER A 347 18.03 -4.75 -8.60
C SER A 347 17.04 -4.99 -7.44
N VAL A 348 16.29 -6.07 -7.55
CA VAL A 348 15.39 -6.59 -6.51
C VAL A 348 15.93 -7.85 -5.85
N VAL A 349 17.15 -8.22 -6.17
CA VAL A 349 17.82 -9.41 -5.61
C VAL A 349 18.25 -9.14 -4.19
N LEU A 350 17.90 -10.05 -3.30
CA LEU A 350 18.35 -10.07 -1.90
C LEU A 350 19.22 -11.31 -1.68
N LYS A 351 20.39 -11.10 -1.10
CA LYS A 351 21.34 -12.16 -0.72
C LYS A 351 21.33 -12.41 0.78
N PRO A 352 21.74 -13.61 1.24
CA PRO A 352 21.78 -13.93 2.67
C PRO A 352 22.62 -12.97 3.53
N GLU A 353 23.66 -12.37 2.95
CA GLU A 353 24.54 -11.40 3.63
C GLU A 353 23.94 -9.99 3.72
N ASP A 354 22.87 -9.71 2.97
CA ASP A 354 22.23 -8.38 2.90
C ASP A 354 20.96 -8.34 3.72
N THR A 355 20.59 -7.15 4.16
CA THR A 355 19.31 -6.88 4.80
C THR A 355 18.47 -5.96 3.90
N TYR A 356 17.24 -6.38 3.58
CA TYR A 356 16.26 -5.50 2.96
C TYR A 356 15.75 -4.51 3.99
N HIS A 357 15.76 -3.24 3.64
CA HIS A 357 15.25 -2.17 4.48
C HIS A 357 14.49 -1.16 3.63
N GLN A 358 13.26 -0.82 4.06
CA GLN A 358 12.44 0.20 3.42
C GLN A 358 11.72 1.02 4.48
N VAL A 359 11.58 2.30 4.24
CA VAL A 359 10.70 3.19 5.00
C VAL A 359 9.77 3.89 4.01
N THR A 360 8.46 3.87 4.32
CA THR A 360 7.45 4.65 3.61
C THR A 360 6.60 5.39 4.64
N ILE A 361 6.36 6.67 4.41
CA ILE A 361 5.60 7.54 5.30
C ILE A 361 4.39 8.09 4.55
N TYR A 362 3.21 7.89 5.13
CA TYR A 362 1.98 8.56 4.75
C TYR A 362 1.70 9.66 5.78
N LYS A 363 1.90 10.92 5.39
CA LYS A 363 1.69 12.07 6.26
C LYS A 363 0.37 12.76 5.92
N PHE A 364 -0.52 12.77 6.88
CA PHE A 364 -1.84 13.39 6.74
C PHE A 364 -1.82 14.82 7.26
N GLY A 365 -2.46 15.70 6.51
CA GLY A 365 -2.53 17.12 6.85
C GLY A 365 -3.83 17.76 6.37
N VAL A 366 -3.92 19.06 6.57
CA VAL A 366 -5.04 19.91 6.14
C VAL A 366 -4.50 21.15 5.45
N GLU A 367 -4.93 21.35 4.22
CA GLU A 367 -4.69 22.60 3.48
C GLU A 367 -5.80 23.61 3.85
N LYS A 368 -5.41 24.87 4.05
CA LYS A 368 -6.31 25.96 4.42
C LYS A 368 -6.93 26.63 3.21
#